data_01217c653b9b727815a18ff6d0430497
#
_entry.id   01217c653b9b727815a18ff6d0430497
#
_cell.length_a   1.000
_cell.length_b   1.000
_cell.length_c   1.000
_cell.angle_alpha   90.00
_cell.angle_beta   90.00
_cell.angle_gamma   90.00
#
_symmetry.space_group_name_H-M   'P 1'
#
loop_
_entity.id
_entity.type
_entity.pdbx_description
1 polymer ?
#
loop_
_entity_poly.entity_id
_entity_poly.type
_entity_poly.pdbx_seq_one_letter_code
_entity_poly.pdbx_strand_id
1 'polypeptide(L)'
;MASVPLVTTLTVPLRFVVGVAAGVVATVAMDLVMARLPEGETPPFVAAGVLTDTVPADAPNRLASVVHYVAGWLTGPLFVWMLLTSEGLLGGQSIIATALAATVLYVLMVGFFVFVVLPRSRLASARVAAIRRDWAISAAAYLLVLVPLVALGSRFV
;
A
#
# COMPACT_ATOMS: atom_id res chain seq x y z
N MET A 1 10.47 -30.64 -25.95
CA MET A 1 10.53 -29.37 -25.22
C MET A 1 9.35 -28.53 -25.70
N ALA A 2 8.34 -28.35 -24.86
CA ALA A 2 7.20 -27.49 -25.20
C ALA A 2 7.66 -26.03 -25.17
N SER A 3 7.55 -25.33 -26.31
CA SER A 3 7.78 -23.89 -26.38
C SER A 3 6.73 -23.17 -25.55
N VAL A 4 7.12 -22.61 -24.40
CA VAL A 4 6.26 -21.69 -23.65
C VAL A 4 6.02 -20.50 -24.58
N PRO A 5 4.76 -20.17 -24.92
CA PRO A 5 4.50 -19.07 -25.83
C PRO A 5 5.01 -17.75 -25.22
N LEU A 6 5.67 -16.94 -26.04
CA LEU A 6 6.26 -15.63 -25.63
C LEU A 6 5.25 -14.71 -24.92
N VAL A 7 3.97 -14.85 -25.24
CA VAL A 7 2.87 -14.08 -24.63
C VAL A 7 2.78 -14.34 -23.12
N THR A 8 2.97 -15.58 -22.67
CA THR A 8 2.92 -15.90 -21.23
C THR A 8 4.13 -15.39 -20.45
N THR A 9 5.28 -15.18 -21.09
CA THR A 9 6.49 -14.67 -20.44
C THR A 9 6.47 -13.17 -20.23
N LEU A 10 5.69 -12.39 -21.00
CA LEU A 10 5.57 -10.94 -20.86
C LEU A 10 4.44 -10.52 -19.94
N THR A 11 3.40 -11.35 -19.77
CA THR A 11 2.22 -11.02 -18.95
C THR A 11 2.59 -10.70 -17.50
N VAL A 12 3.43 -11.49 -16.86
CA VAL A 12 3.80 -11.28 -15.44
C VAL A 12 4.57 -9.97 -15.25
N PRO A 13 5.65 -9.65 -16.00
CA PRO A 13 6.32 -8.35 -15.90
C PRO A 13 5.38 -7.16 -16.14
N LEU A 14 4.50 -7.25 -17.14
CA LEU A 14 3.55 -6.17 -17.46
C LEU A 14 2.55 -5.93 -16.31
N ARG A 15 2.11 -6.97 -15.61
CA ARG A 15 1.27 -6.82 -14.42
C ARG A 15 1.98 -6.04 -13.30
N PHE A 16 3.30 -6.19 -13.13
CA PHE A 16 4.07 -5.37 -12.19
C PHE A 16 4.15 -3.91 -12.62
N VAL A 17 4.29 -3.63 -13.91
CA VAL A 17 4.22 -2.25 -14.43
C VAL A 17 2.85 -1.62 -14.15
N VAL A 18 1.76 -2.37 -14.39
CA VAL A 18 0.40 -1.97 -14.01
C VAL A 18 0.32 -1.71 -12.51
N GLY A 19 0.92 -2.56 -11.68
CA GLY A 19 0.98 -2.39 -10.23
C GLY A 19 1.65 -1.09 -9.82
N VAL A 20 2.80 -0.74 -10.42
CA VAL A 20 3.49 0.54 -10.16
C VAL A 20 2.59 1.72 -10.53
N ALA A 21 2.03 1.73 -11.74
CA ALA A 21 1.15 2.81 -12.19
C ALA A 21 -0.09 2.96 -11.30
N ALA A 22 -0.74 1.84 -10.96
CA ALA A 22 -1.88 1.82 -10.06
C ALA A 22 -1.51 2.30 -8.65
N GLY A 23 -0.31 1.93 -8.14
CA GLY A 23 0.21 2.38 -6.86
C GLY A 23 0.41 3.90 -6.81
N VAL A 24 0.92 4.50 -7.88
CA VAL A 24 1.04 5.97 -8.00
C VAL A 24 -0.34 6.64 -7.91
N VAL A 25 -1.30 6.17 -8.69
CA VAL A 25 -2.67 6.75 -8.70
C VAL A 25 -3.36 6.54 -7.35
N ALA A 26 -3.22 5.36 -6.74
CA ALA A 26 -3.78 5.05 -5.44
C ALA A 26 -3.18 5.91 -4.32
N THR A 27 -1.87 6.24 -4.39
CA THR A 27 -1.22 7.15 -3.44
C THR A 27 -1.82 8.55 -3.52
N VAL A 28 -2.02 9.08 -4.72
CA VAL A 28 -2.66 10.40 -4.90
C VAL A 28 -4.11 10.40 -4.38
N ALA A 29 -4.86 9.33 -4.62
CA ALA A 29 -6.21 9.20 -4.08
C ALA A 29 -6.21 9.11 -2.55
N MET A 30 -5.25 8.40 -1.97
CA MET A 30 -5.03 8.33 -0.52
C MET A 30 -4.74 9.71 0.07
N ASP A 31 -3.88 10.53 -0.57
CA ASP A 31 -3.56 11.89 -0.12
C ASP A 31 -4.81 12.77 -0.02
N LEU A 32 -5.73 12.65 -0.98
CA LEU A 32 -7.00 13.38 -0.96
C LEU A 32 -7.88 13.03 0.25
N VAL A 33 -7.81 11.79 0.73
CA VAL A 33 -8.51 11.34 1.93
C VAL A 33 -7.76 11.78 3.18
N MET A 34 -6.45 11.61 3.20
CA MET A 34 -5.57 12.01 4.32
C MET A 34 -5.75 13.49 4.66
N ALA A 35 -5.79 14.36 3.66
CA ALA A 35 -6.02 15.82 3.85
C ALA A 35 -7.37 16.18 4.49
N ARG A 36 -8.33 15.24 4.57
CA ARG A 36 -9.64 15.43 5.20
C ARG A 36 -9.78 14.83 6.58
N LEU A 37 -8.78 14.07 7.01
CA LEU A 37 -8.79 13.39 8.32
C LEU A 37 -7.97 14.19 9.34
N PRO A 38 -8.40 14.25 10.61
CA PRO A 38 -7.73 15.04 11.65
C PRO A 38 -6.25 14.69 11.84
N GLU A 39 -5.90 13.43 11.72
CA GLU A 39 -4.52 12.92 11.85
C GLU A 39 -4.03 12.24 10.55
N GLY A 40 -4.72 12.46 9.43
CA GLY A 40 -4.42 11.77 8.17
C GLY A 40 -3.01 12.05 7.65
N GLU A 41 -2.50 13.25 7.79
CA GLU A 41 -1.15 13.63 7.34
C GLU A 41 -0.04 13.27 8.36
N THR A 42 -0.40 12.79 9.55
CA THR A 42 0.56 12.45 10.61
C THR A 42 1.39 11.18 10.34
N PRO A 43 0.86 10.08 9.75
CA PRO A 43 1.60 8.82 9.58
C PRO A 43 2.94 8.92 8.84
N PRO A 44 3.10 9.71 7.77
CA PRO A 44 4.41 9.90 7.13
C PRO A 44 5.46 10.50 8.07
N PHE A 45 5.05 11.46 8.90
CA PHE A 45 5.93 12.08 9.90
C PHE A 45 6.26 11.12 11.05
N VAL A 46 5.33 10.26 11.44
CA VAL A 46 5.59 9.18 12.40
C VAL A 46 6.68 8.26 11.88
N ALA A 47 6.57 7.82 10.62
CA ALA A 47 7.56 6.95 10.00
C ALA A 47 8.92 7.64 9.86
N ALA A 48 8.97 8.89 9.40
CA ALA A 48 10.20 9.68 9.30
C ALA A 48 10.82 9.93 10.68
N GLY A 49 10.02 10.21 11.70
CA GLY A 49 10.49 10.39 13.08
C GLY A 49 11.12 9.13 13.66
N VAL A 50 10.54 7.95 13.39
CA VAL A 50 11.13 6.67 13.79
C VAL A 50 12.47 6.44 13.10
N LEU A 51 12.60 6.79 11.83
CA LEU A 51 13.84 6.63 11.05
C LEU A 51 14.96 7.59 11.52
N THR A 52 14.61 8.75 12.06
CA THR A 52 15.57 9.80 12.49
C THR A 52 15.70 9.88 14.01
N ASP A 53 15.02 9.01 14.75
CA ASP A 53 14.95 9.03 16.23
C ASP A 53 14.47 10.37 16.81
N THR A 54 13.55 11.03 16.09
CA THR A 54 12.94 12.32 16.50
C THR A 54 11.45 12.16 16.79
N VAL A 55 10.85 13.16 17.45
CA VAL A 55 9.38 13.22 17.54
C VAL A 55 8.81 13.58 16.16
N PRO A 56 7.59 13.14 15.80
CA PRO A 56 7.01 13.40 14.49
C PRO A 56 6.94 14.89 14.12
N ALA A 57 6.79 15.79 15.10
CA ALA A 57 6.77 17.24 14.87
C ALA A 57 8.11 17.80 14.38
N ASP A 58 9.22 17.16 14.72
CA ASP A 58 10.56 17.55 14.33
C ASP A 58 11.12 16.73 13.16
N ALA A 59 10.32 15.78 12.65
CA ALA A 59 10.73 14.92 11.55
C ALA A 59 10.89 15.72 10.25
N PRO A 60 11.95 15.46 9.45
CA PRO A 60 12.20 16.20 8.21
C PRO A 60 11.06 16.01 7.19
N ASN A 61 10.43 17.09 6.74
CA ASN A 61 9.34 17.08 5.77
C ASN A 61 9.67 16.28 4.49
N ARG A 62 10.90 16.47 3.96
CA ARG A 62 11.35 15.74 2.77
C ARG A 62 11.39 14.24 2.99
N LEU A 63 11.86 13.80 4.15
CA LEU A 63 11.91 12.36 4.47
C LEU A 63 10.51 11.79 4.64
N ALA A 64 9.61 12.50 5.31
CA ALA A 64 8.21 12.10 5.44
C ALA A 64 7.56 11.90 4.06
N SER A 65 7.74 12.86 3.14
CA SER A 65 7.24 12.75 1.76
C SER A 65 7.88 11.59 1.00
N VAL A 66 9.20 11.44 1.05
CA VAL A 66 9.90 10.33 0.36
C VAL A 66 9.41 8.99 0.86
N VAL A 67 9.34 8.78 2.18
CA VAL A 67 8.88 7.53 2.77
C VAL A 67 7.45 7.23 2.34
N HIS A 68 6.56 8.24 2.37
CA HIS A 68 5.17 8.09 1.98
C HIS A 68 5.02 7.66 0.50
N TYR A 69 5.62 8.42 -0.41
CA TYR A 69 5.47 8.15 -1.84
C TYR A 69 6.18 6.86 -2.27
N VAL A 70 7.39 6.61 -1.78
CA VAL A 70 8.11 5.37 -2.09
C VAL A 70 7.34 4.15 -1.57
N ALA A 71 6.84 4.20 -0.33
CA ALA A 71 6.03 3.12 0.22
C ALA A 71 4.75 2.92 -0.59
N GLY A 72 4.02 4.00 -0.93
CA GLY A 72 2.80 3.94 -1.73
C GLY A 72 3.03 3.34 -3.12
N TRP A 73 4.08 3.75 -3.82
CA TRP A 73 4.40 3.25 -5.15
C TRP A 73 4.84 1.78 -5.12
N LEU A 74 5.63 1.36 -4.14
CA LEU A 74 6.08 -0.02 -4.00
C LEU A 74 4.97 -0.98 -3.52
N THR A 75 3.95 -0.45 -2.87
CA THR A 75 2.78 -1.24 -2.44
C THR A 75 1.98 -1.77 -3.63
N GLY A 76 1.97 -1.07 -4.78
CA GLY A 76 1.35 -1.56 -6.01
C GLY A 76 1.95 -2.87 -6.53
N PRO A 77 3.26 -2.95 -6.79
CA PRO A 77 3.96 -4.21 -7.12
C PRO A 77 3.82 -5.29 -6.05
N LEU A 78 3.84 -4.91 -4.77
CA LEU A 78 3.61 -5.84 -3.67
C LEU A 78 2.21 -6.48 -3.77
N PHE A 79 1.19 -5.68 -4.08
CA PHE A 79 -0.16 -6.18 -4.33
C PHE A 79 -0.20 -7.16 -5.51
N VAL A 80 0.47 -6.86 -6.61
CA VAL A 80 0.56 -7.77 -7.77
C VAL A 80 1.21 -9.09 -7.37
N TRP A 81 2.28 -9.05 -6.60
CA TRP A 81 2.92 -10.27 -6.09
C TRP A 81 1.97 -11.12 -5.22
N MET A 82 1.25 -10.48 -4.29
CA MET A 82 0.24 -11.15 -3.47
C MET A 82 -0.91 -11.71 -4.31
N LEU A 83 -1.35 -10.97 -5.31
CA LEU A 83 -2.41 -11.38 -6.23
C LEU A 83 -2.00 -12.63 -7.02
N LEU A 84 -0.80 -12.64 -7.60
CA LEU A 84 -0.25 -13.80 -8.32
C LEU A 84 -0.12 -15.02 -7.40
N THR A 85 0.31 -14.81 -6.15
CA THR A 85 0.37 -15.87 -5.14
C THR A 85 -1.02 -16.44 -4.82
N SER A 86 -2.00 -15.56 -4.61
CA SER A 86 -3.39 -15.96 -4.33
C SER A 86 -4.03 -16.68 -5.52
N GLU A 87 -3.76 -16.22 -6.74
CA GLU A 87 -4.19 -16.88 -7.97
C GLU A 87 -3.58 -18.28 -8.11
N GLY A 88 -2.28 -18.43 -7.80
CA GLY A 88 -1.60 -19.71 -7.80
C GLY A 88 -2.18 -20.70 -6.79
N LEU A 89 -2.52 -20.23 -5.58
CA LEU A 89 -3.09 -21.06 -4.52
C LEU A 89 -4.55 -21.48 -4.80
N LEU A 90 -5.32 -20.61 -5.47
CA LEU A 90 -6.76 -20.82 -5.70
C LEU A 90 -7.08 -21.31 -7.12
N GLY A 91 -6.06 -21.66 -7.91
CA GLY A 91 -6.22 -22.28 -9.24
C GLY A 91 -6.55 -21.28 -10.34
N GLY A 92 -6.27 -20.00 -10.18
CA GLY A 92 -6.38 -18.99 -11.23
C GLY A 92 -7.00 -17.67 -10.80
N GLN A 93 -7.19 -16.80 -11.79
CA GLN A 93 -7.79 -15.49 -11.59
C GLN A 93 -9.25 -15.61 -11.12
N SER A 94 -9.53 -15.03 -9.96
CA SER A 94 -10.88 -15.03 -9.39
C SER A 94 -11.08 -13.83 -8.47
N ILE A 95 -12.34 -13.50 -8.22
CA ILE A 95 -12.72 -12.47 -7.26
C ILE A 95 -12.25 -12.84 -5.84
N ILE A 96 -12.23 -14.14 -5.52
CA ILE A 96 -11.78 -14.65 -4.22
C ILE A 96 -10.27 -14.47 -4.08
N ALA A 97 -9.47 -14.76 -5.12
CA ALA A 97 -8.03 -14.50 -5.12
C ALA A 97 -7.72 -13.02 -4.93
N THR A 98 -8.44 -12.14 -5.64
CA THR A 98 -8.29 -10.69 -5.52
C THR A 98 -8.67 -10.20 -4.11
N ALA A 99 -9.79 -10.67 -3.56
CA ALA A 99 -10.24 -10.31 -2.22
C ALA A 99 -9.26 -10.80 -1.15
N LEU A 100 -8.71 -12.01 -1.29
CA LEU A 100 -7.69 -12.53 -0.39
C LEU A 100 -6.43 -11.66 -0.41
N ALA A 101 -5.89 -11.36 -1.59
CA ALA A 101 -4.72 -10.50 -1.74
C ALA A 101 -4.96 -9.11 -1.14
N ALA A 102 -6.11 -8.49 -1.41
CA ALA A 102 -6.47 -7.18 -0.88
C ALA A 102 -6.61 -7.20 0.65
N THR A 103 -7.24 -8.21 1.22
CA THR A 103 -7.41 -8.35 2.66
C THR A 103 -6.05 -8.53 3.34
N VAL A 104 -5.20 -9.40 2.82
CA VAL A 104 -3.85 -9.62 3.37
C VAL A 104 -3.04 -8.35 3.31
N LEU A 105 -3.05 -7.64 2.18
CA LEU A 105 -2.33 -6.37 2.05
C LEU A 105 -2.85 -5.31 3.03
N TYR A 106 -4.18 -5.16 3.17
CA TYR A 106 -4.76 -4.24 4.14
C TYR A 106 -4.30 -4.53 5.58
N VAL A 107 -4.40 -5.80 5.99
CA VAL A 107 -3.96 -6.23 7.32
C VAL A 107 -2.48 -5.95 7.53
N LEU A 108 -1.64 -6.19 6.52
CA LEU A 108 -0.21 -5.89 6.58
C LEU A 108 0.07 -4.39 6.68
N MET A 109 -0.59 -3.56 5.87
CA MET A 109 -0.43 -2.09 5.91
C MET A 109 -0.81 -1.53 7.28
N VAL A 110 -2.01 -1.86 7.75
CA VAL A 110 -2.51 -1.37 9.04
C VAL A 110 -1.73 -1.99 10.19
N GLY A 111 -1.52 -3.30 10.18
CA GLY A 111 -0.82 -4.02 11.22
C GLY A 111 0.64 -3.59 11.37
N PHE A 112 1.38 -3.48 10.25
CA PHE A 112 2.76 -3.01 10.30
C PHE A 112 2.88 -1.61 10.91
N PHE A 113 2.03 -0.68 10.48
CA PHE A 113 2.05 0.67 11.05
C PHE A 113 1.67 0.67 12.53
N VAL A 114 0.58 0.00 12.90
CA VAL A 114 0.03 0.01 14.27
C VAL A 114 0.93 -0.73 15.27
N PHE A 115 1.51 -1.86 14.86
CA PHE A 115 2.27 -2.73 15.78
C PHE A 115 3.79 -2.59 15.66
N VAL A 116 4.30 -2.02 14.55
CA VAL A 116 5.74 -1.90 14.34
C VAL A 116 6.19 -0.44 14.35
N VAL A 117 5.56 0.42 13.57
CA VAL A 117 6.00 1.83 13.41
C VAL A 117 5.53 2.68 14.59
N LEU A 118 4.24 2.68 14.86
CA LEU A 118 3.62 3.56 15.85
C LEU A 118 4.14 3.35 17.28
N PRO A 119 4.41 2.12 17.78
CA PRO A 119 4.98 1.92 19.11
C PRO A 119 6.43 2.45 19.26
N ARG A 120 7.14 2.61 18.15
CA ARG A 120 8.49 3.19 18.14
C ARG A 120 8.49 4.71 18.04
N SER A 121 7.34 5.31 17.79
CA SER A 121 7.20 6.76 17.73
C SER A 121 7.17 7.36 19.14
N ARG A 122 7.67 8.58 19.26
CA ARG A 122 7.63 9.36 20.51
C ARG A 122 6.36 10.20 20.58
N LEU A 123 5.20 9.60 20.24
CA LEU A 123 3.90 10.29 20.24
C LEU A 123 3.24 10.29 21.62
N ALA A 124 2.50 11.37 21.92
CA ALA A 124 1.64 11.42 23.07
C ALA A 124 0.50 10.39 22.94
N SER A 125 0.26 9.62 24.00
CA SER A 125 -0.73 8.53 24.03
C SER A 125 -2.14 8.96 23.61
N ALA A 126 -2.53 10.21 23.92
CA ALA A 126 -3.84 10.76 23.57
C ALA A 126 -4.12 10.81 22.05
N ARG A 127 -3.08 10.92 21.20
CA ARG A 127 -3.22 11.00 19.74
C ARG A 127 -3.22 9.63 19.04
N VAL A 128 -2.71 8.60 19.69
CA VAL A 128 -2.47 7.28 19.10
C VAL A 128 -3.75 6.67 18.52
N ALA A 129 -4.87 6.76 19.21
CA ALA A 129 -6.14 6.19 18.76
C ALA A 129 -6.66 6.86 17.47
N ALA A 130 -6.57 8.18 17.40
CA ALA A 130 -6.97 8.94 16.21
C ALA A 130 -6.08 8.60 15.01
N ILE A 131 -4.76 8.57 15.21
CA ILE A 131 -3.79 8.22 14.16
C ILE A 131 -4.03 6.80 13.63
N ARG A 132 -4.29 5.82 14.50
CA ARG A 132 -4.62 4.44 14.07
C ARG A 132 -5.86 4.39 13.19
N ARG A 133 -6.91 5.05 13.62
CA ARG A 133 -8.17 5.12 12.86
C ARG A 133 -7.95 5.78 11.50
N ASP A 134 -7.33 6.94 11.47
CA ASP A 134 -7.15 7.74 10.25
C ASP A 134 -6.20 7.04 9.28
N TRP A 135 -5.17 6.34 9.78
CA TRP A 135 -4.34 5.47 8.97
C TRP A 135 -5.12 4.30 8.36
N ALA A 136 -5.97 3.62 9.14
CA ALA A 136 -6.78 2.51 8.64
C ALA A 136 -7.75 2.97 7.53
N ILE A 137 -8.38 4.15 7.70
CA ILE A 137 -9.25 4.76 6.68
C ILE A 137 -8.44 5.09 5.40
N SER A 138 -7.28 5.70 5.56
CA SER A 138 -6.41 6.07 4.44
C SER A 138 -5.91 4.84 3.67
N ALA A 139 -5.52 3.77 4.38
CA ALA A 139 -5.14 2.50 3.78
C ALA A 139 -6.31 1.84 3.02
N ALA A 140 -7.53 1.91 3.56
CA ALA A 140 -8.72 1.43 2.86
C ALA A 140 -8.97 2.24 1.57
N ALA A 141 -8.86 3.57 1.62
CA ALA A 141 -8.99 4.44 0.45
C ALA A 141 -7.95 4.13 -0.63
N TYR A 142 -6.70 3.88 -0.24
CA TYR A 142 -5.65 3.43 -1.14
C TYR A 142 -6.05 2.14 -1.86
N LEU A 143 -6.50 1.13 -1.14
CA LEU A 143 -6.89 -0.16 -1.72
C LEU A 143 -8.14 -0.09 -2.59
N LEU A 144 -9.10 0.77 -2.26
CA LEU A 144 -10.29 1.00 -3.08
C LEU A 144 -9.96 1.50 -4.49
N VAL A 145 -8.80 2.12 -4.66
CA VAL A 145 -8.30 2.57 -5.97
C VAL A 145 -7.32 1.55 -6.56
N LEU A 146 -6.38 1.04 -5.78
CA LEU A 146 -5.35 0.11 -6.24
C LEU A 146 -5.96 -1.17 -6.84
N VAL A 147 -6.87 -1.81 -6.07
CA VAL A 147 -7.40 -3.14 -6.42
C VAL A 147 -8.13 -3.14 -7.76
N PRO A 148 -9.11 -2.25 -8.02
CA PRO A 148 -9.78 -2.24 -9.32
C PRO A 148 -8.84 -1.84 -10.47
N LEU A 149 -7.89 -0.93 -10.27
CA LEU A 149 -6.93 -0.56 -11.31
C LEU A 149 -6.03 -1.74 -11.71
N VAL A 150 -5.51 -2.48 -10.73
CA VAL A 150 -4.70 -3.68 -11.02
C VAL A 150 -5.57 -4.80 -11.63
N ALA A 151 -6.77 -5.04 -11.09
CA ALA A 151 -7.67 -6.08 -11.62
C ALA A 151 -8.10 -5.78 -13.07
N LEU A 152 -8.42 -4.53 -13.39
CA LEU A 152 -8.77 -4.11 -14.75
C LEU A 152 -7.53 -4.12 -15.65
N GLY A 153 -6.44 -3.49 -15.23
CA GLY A 153 -5.21 -3.42 -16.02
C GLY A 153 -4.65 -4.82 -16.35
N SER A 154 -4.74 -5.78 -15.43
CA SER A 154 -4.30 -7.16 -15.64
C SER A 154 -5.12 -7.94 -16.69
N ARG A 155 -6.25 -7.42 -17.15
CA ARG A 155 -7.04 -8.02 -18.25
C ARG A 155 -6.53 -7.64 -19.63
N PHE A 156 -5.69 -6.61 -19.70
CA PHE A 156 -5.16 -6.08 -20.98
C PHE A 156 -3.70 -6.46 -21.23
N VAL A 157 -3.08 -7.20 -20.30
CA VAL A 157 -1.66 -7.58 -20.36
C VAL A 157 -1.44 -9.13 -20.17
#